data_4ac4e39118c6356bc0c25896640a8564
#
_entry.id   4ac4e39118c6356bc0c25896640a8564
#
_cell.length_a   1.000
_cell.length_b   1.000
_cell.length_c   1.000
_cell.angle_alpha   90.00
_cell.angle_beta   90.00
_cell.angle_gamma   90.00
#
_symmetry.space_group_name_H-M   'P 1'
#
loop_
_entity.id
_entity.type
_entity.pdbx_description
1 polymer ?
#
loop_
_entity_poly.entity_id
_entity_poly.type
_entity_poly.pdbx_seq_one_letter_code
_entity_poly.pdbx_strand_id
1 'polypeptide(L)'
;WIIVSRPSGVYNMVISGRYLLLENKYYVILTVHDISKERVLKSSLQHSNEKFLCFFDNVTVGCAICDKDGKLVEVNDTYVRYMGTTSKNEAVNQLNIYTNPCINPEFKEIMKAGVPVSEEVKYDYEKINKYYVRSCHKDVHYFRFIVNYMWNAGGEVENILIIWVEN
;
A
#
# COMPACT_ATOMS: atom_id res chain seq x y z
N TRP A 1 24.75 13.20 -16.54
CA TRP A 1 25.00 13.21 -15.08
C TRP A 1 26.47 13.47 -14.85
N ILE A 2 26.79 14.45 -14.02
CA ILE A 2 28.16 14.70 -13.60
C ILE A 2 28.22 14.58 -12.09
N ILE A 3 29.11 13.72 -11.60
CA ILE A 3 29.43 13.61 -10.17
C ILE A 3 30.63 14.52 -9.94
N VAL A 4 30.47 15.53 -9.10
CA VAL A 4 31.56 16.42 -8.69
C VAL A 4 31.95 16.05 -7.24
N SER A 5 33.18 15.60 -7.06
CA SER A 5 33.78 15.36 -5.76
C SER A 5 34.60 16.59 -5.34
N ARG A 6 34.34 17.09 -4.11
CA ARG A 6 35.16 18.11 -3.45
C ARG A 6 35.60 17.58 -2.07
N PRO A 7 36.59 18.17 -1.44
CA PRO A 7 37.03 17.78 -0.07
C PRO A 7 35.90 17.78 0.96
N SER A 8 34.79 18.51 0.69
CA SER A 8 33.62 18.64 1.57
C SER A 8 32.50 17.63 1.30
N GLY A 9 32.66 16.71 0.34
CA GLY A 9 31.63 15.69 0.03
C GLY A 9 31.39 15.41 -1.45
N VAL A 10 30.51 14.45 -1.72
CA VAL A 10 30.06 14.08 -3.07
C VAL A 10 28.73 14.77 -3.35
N TYR A 11 28.67 15.52 -4.44
CA TYR A 11 27.47 16.23 -4.89
C TYR A 11 26.93 15.59 -6.17
N ASN A 12 25.63 15.42 -6.25
CA ASN A 12 24.94 14.99 -7.46
C ASN A 12 24.36 16.23 -8.14
N MET A 13 24.85 16.54 -9.33
CA MET A 13 24.40 17.72 -10.08
C MET A 13 23.80 17.34 -11.42
N VAL A 14 22.72 18.03 -11.81
CA VAL A 14 22.18 18.04 -13.17
C VAL A 14 22.64 19.32 -13.84
N ILE A 15 23.33 19.20 -14.97
CA ILE A 15 23.75 20.35 -15.78
C ILE A 15 22.97 20.28 -17.09
N SER A 16 22.27 21.37 -17.42
CA SER A 16 21.61 21.56 -18.72
C SER A 16 22.17 22.80 -19.42
N GLY A 17 22.36 22.70 -20.72
CA GLY A 17 22.84 23.80 -21.57
C GLY A 17 21.84 24.14 -22.67
N ARG A 18 21.66 25.44 -22.91
CA ARG A 18 20.85 25.94 -24.03
C ARG A 18 21.69 26.95 -24.84
N TYR A 19 21.57 26.92 -26.14
CA TYR A 19 22.17 27.92 -27.02
C TYR A 19 21.17 29.07 -27.21
N LEU A 20 21.69 30.29 -27.15
CA LEU A 20 20.95 31.51 -27.39
C LEU A 20 21.74 32.33 -28.46
N LEU A 21 21.08 32.76 -29.52
CA LEU A 21 21.61 33.67 -30.49
C LEU A 21 21.10 35.10 -30.22
N LEU A 22 22.03 35.99 -29.88
CA LEU A 22 21.74 37.39 -29.63
C LEU A 22 22.75 38.22 -30.43
N GLU A 23 22.27 39.25 -31.19
CA GLU A 23 23.11 40.15 -31.97
C GLU A 23 24.18 39.43 -32.84
N ASN A 24 23.77 38.35 -33.49
CA ASN A 24 24.62 37.50 -34.35
C ASN A 24 25.79 36.80 -33.59
N LYS A 25 25.68 36.67 -32.24
CA LYS A 25 26.62 35.92 -31.38
C LYS A 25 25.91 34.79 -30.66
N TYR A 26 26.57 33.64 -30.56
CA TYR A 26 26.07 32.49 -29.83
C TYR A 26 26.49 32.57 -28.36
N TYR A 27 25.54 32.39 -27.50
CA TYR A 27 25.73 32.26 -26.07
C TYR A 27 25.28 30.87 -25.63
N VAL A 28 25.94 30.34 -24.60
CA VAL A 28 25.53 29.10 -23.93
C VAL A 28 25.09 29.43 -22.50
N ILE A 29 23.85 29.14 -22.19
CA ILE A 29 23.32 29.25 -20.82
C ILE A 29 23.46 27.88 -20.20
N LEU A 30 24.22 27.78 -19.12
CA LEU A 30 24.34 26.57 -18.32
C LEU A 30 23.53 26.73 -17.01
N THR A 31 22.62 25.78 -16.79
CA THR A 31 21.90 25.66 -15.52
C THR A 31 22.47 24.47 -14.76
N VAL A 32 22.89 24.70 -13.51
CA VAL A 32 23.41 23.66 -12.62
C VAL A 32 22.44 23.53 -11.46
N HIS A 33 21.93 22.32 -11.24
CA HIS A 33 21.03 22.02 -10.16
C HIS A 33 21.62 20.91 -9.27
N ASP A 34 21.79 21.19 -7.98
CA ASP A 34 22.22 20.19 -6.99
C ASP A 34 21.00 19.36 -6.56
N ILE A 35 21.04 18.07 -6.86
CA ILE A 35 19.97 17.11 -6.58
C ILE A 35 20.38 16.12 -5.45
N SER A 36 21.42 16.44 -4.68
CA SER A 36 21.94 15.53 -3.67
C SER A 36 20.91 15.23 -2.58
N LYS A 37 20.18 16.23 -2.11
CA LYS A 37 19.12 16.07 -1.11
C LYS A 37 17.96 15.25 -1.62
N GLU A 38 17.49 15.55 -2.83
CA GLU A 38 16.38 14.80 -3.47
C GLU A 38 16.73 13.32 -3.64
N ARG A 39 17.97 13.03 -4.03
CA ARG A 39 18.44 11.65 -4.17
C ARG A 39 18.49 10.92 -2.82
N VAL A 40 19.01 11.55 -1.78
CA VAL A 40 19.06 10.96 -0.44
C VAL A 40 17.66 10.68 0.07
N LEU A 41 16.72 11.63 -0.06
CA LEU A 41 15.32 11.47 0.34
C LEU A 41 14.64 10.34 -0.44
N LYS A 42 14.83 10.32 -1.77
CA LYS A 42 14.27 9.27 -2.63
C LYS A 42 14.81 7.88 -2.27
N SER A 43 16.12 7.77 -2.03
CA SER A 43 16.74 6.50 -1.63
C SER A 43 16.25 6.05 -0.25
N SER A 44 16.12 6.96 0.71
CA SER A 44 15.57 6.65 2.03
C SER A 44 14.13 6.19 1.98
N LEU A 45 13.30 6.85 1.17
CA LEU A 45 11.90 6.45 0.96
C LEU A 45 11.81 5.08 0.32
N GLN A 46 12.60 4.83 -0.74
CA GLN A 46 12.65 3.54 -1.41
C GLN A 46 13.04 2.42 -0.43
N HIS A 47 14.10 2.63 0.35
CA HIS A 47 14.56 1.65 1.33
C HIS A 47 13.52 1.38 2.44
N SER A 48 12.82 2.43 2.90
CA SER A 48 11.72 2.27 3.86
C SER A 48 10.57 1.45 3.28
N ASN A 49 10.22 1.71 2.02
CA ASN A 49 9.17 0.96 1.32
C ASN A 49 9.56 -0.51 1.11
N GLU A 50 10.80 -0.78 0.71
CA GLU A 50 11.30 -2.16 0.55
C GLU A 50 11.26 -2.93 1.89
N LYS A 51 11.65 -2.29 3.00
CA LYS A 51 11.53 -2.90 4.33
C LYS A 51 10.08 -3.19 4.72
N PHE A 52 9.18 -2.23 4.46
CA PHE A 52 7.76 -2.41 4.73
C PHE A 52 7.21 -3.62 3.95
N LEU A 53 7.43 -3.68 2.65
CA LEU A 53 6.95 -4.78 1.81
C LEU A 53 7.55 -6.12 2.24
N CYS A 54 8.83 -6.15 2.55
CA CYS A 54 9.48 -7.36 3.05
C CYS A 54 8.85 -7.85 4.37
N PHE A 55 8.57 -6.94 5.31
CA PHE A 55 7.89 -7.28 6.56
C PHE A 55 6.44 -7.71 6.28
N PHE A 56 5.69 -6.93 5.53
CA PHE A 56 4.27 -7.13 5.23
C PHE A 56 4.00 -8.49 4.58
N ASP A 57 4.84 -8.92 3.63
CA ASP A 57 4.67 -10.19 2.93
C ASP A 57 5.16 -11.41 3.72
N ASN A 58 6.05 -11.23 4.68
CA ASN A 58 6.62 -12.35 5.45
C ASN A 58 5.91 -12.63 6.79
N VAL A 59 4.94 -11.81 7.21
CA VAL A 59 4.17 -12.11 8.43
C VAL A 59 3.23 -13.30 8.20
N THR A 60 3.04 -14.09 9.25
CA THR A 60 2.23 -15.31 9.21
C THR A 60 0.72 -15.07 9.30
N VAL A 61 0.30 -13.83 9.46
CA VAL A 61 -1.10 -13.41 9.51
C VAL A 61 -1.51 -12.75 8.18
N GLY A 62 -2.75 -12.92 7.79
CA GLY A 62 -3.29 -12.24 6.62
C GLY A 62 -3.46 -10.74 6.92
N CYS A 63 -2.86 -9.88 6.10
CA CYS A 63 -2.99 -8.43 6.24
C CYS A 63 -3.63 -7.83 4.99
N ALA A 64 -4.59 -6.94 5.19
CA ALA A 64 -5.24 -6.18 4.15
C ALA A 64 -5.33 -4.71 4.53
N ILE A 65 -5.04 -3.83 3.59
CA ILE A 65 -5.24 -2.39 3.70
C ILE A 65 -6.40 -2.02 2.80
N CYS A 66 -7.38 -1.33 3.36
CA CYS A 66 -8.54 -0.82 2.64
C CYS A 66 -8.55 0.70 2.63
N ASP A 67 -9.17 1.29 1.64
CA ASP A 67 -9.55 2.70 1.70
C ASP A 67 -10.74 2.93 2.66
N LYS A 68 -11.12 4.19 2.86
CA LYS A 68 -12.24 4.58 3.71
C LYS A 68 -13.59 3.98 3.28
N ASP A 69 -13.73 3.64 2.00
CA ASP A 69 -14.95 3.06 1.42
C ASP A 69 -14.94 1.52 1.51
N GLY A 70 -13.93 0.95 2.18
CA GLY A 70 -13.78 -0.48 2.44
C GLY A 70 -13.26 -1.30 1.25
N LYS A 71 -12.82 -0.63 0.18
CA LYS A 71 -12.21 -1.30 -0.96
C LYS A 71 -10.76 -1.66 -0.62
N LEU A 72 -10.36 -2.89 -0.93
CA LEU A 72 -8.97 -3.33 -0.74
C LEU A 72 -8.03 -2.51 -1.63
N VAL A 73 -6.96 -2.00 -1.03
CA VAL A 73 -5.88 -1.26 -1.69
C VAL A 73 -4.64 -2.13 -1.80
N GLU A 74 -4.32 -2.85 -0.73
CA GLU A 74 -3.14 -3.70 -0.67
C GLU A 74 -3.39 -4.91 0.23
N VAL A 75 -2.77 -6.05 -0.11
CA VAL A 75 -2.84 -7.30 0.66
C VAL A 75 -1.49 -8.00 0.67
N ASN A 76 -1.20 -8.75 1.73
CA ASN A 76 0.00 -9.56 1.80
C ASN A 76 -0.19 -10.98 1.22
N ASP A 77 0.90 -11.71 1.05
CA ASP A 77 0.87 -13.07 0.49
C ASP A 77 0.08 -14.05 1.37
N THR A 78 0.09 -13.87 2.69
CA THR A 78 -0.70 -14.70 3.61
C THR A 78 -2.20 -14.47 3.43
N TYR A 79 -2.63 -13.21 3.20
CA TYR A 79 -4.02 -12.90 2.87
C TYR A 79 -4.46 -13.59 1.56
N VAL A 80 -3.63 -13.56 0.51
CA VAL A 80 -3.89 -14.24 -0.77
C VAL A 80 -4.11 -15.74 -0.55
N ARG A 81 -3.26 -16.37 0.27
CA ARG A 81 -3.41 -17.80 0.64
C ARG A 81 -4.71 -18.06 1.39
N TYR A 82 -5.04 -17.24 2.39
CA TYR A 82 -6.28 -17.38 3.16
C TYR A 82 -7.51 -17.23 2.30
N MET A 83 -7.50 -16.29 1.37
CA MET A 83 -8.63 -16.09 0.46
C MET A 83 -8.69 -17.11 -0.67
N GLY A 84 -7.61 -17.86 -0.91
CA GLY A 84 -7.51 -18.81 -2.01
C GLY A 84 -7.60 -18.15 -3.38
N THR A 85 -7.17 -16.90 -3.48
CA THR A 85 -7.08 -16.15 -4.75
C THR A 85 -5.77 -16.44 -5.46
N THR A 86 -5.71 -16.19 -6.78
CA THR A 86 -4.51 -16.50 -7.57
C THR A 86 -3.44 -15.42 -7.46
N SER A 87 -3.82 -14.21 -7.07
CA SER A 87 -2.91 -13.07 -6.97
C SER A 87 -3.44 -11.95 -6.07
N LYS A 88 -2.53 -11.06 -5.62
CA LYS A 88 -2.89 -9.81 -4.92
C LYS A 88 -3.82 -8.92 -5.75
N ASN A 89 -3.55 -8.79 -7.05
CA ASN A 89 -4.36 -7.97 -7.95
C ASN A 89 -5.80 -8.47 -8.06
N GLU A 90 -6.00 -9.78 -8.05
CA GLU A 90 -7.34 -10.37 -8.06
C GLU A 90 -8.07 -10.02 -6.75
N ALA A 91 -7.43 -10.20 -5.61
CA ALA A 91 -8.01 -9.87 -4.31
C ALA A 91 -8.39 -8.38 -4.21
N VAL A 92 -7.47 -7.47 -4.57
CA VAL A 92 -7.68 -6.01 -4.50
C VAL A 92 -8.83 -5.53 -5.39
N ASN A 93 -9.00 -6.10 -6.58
CA ASN A 93 -10.02 -5.63 -7.52
C ASN A 93 -11.43 -6.16 -7.24
N GLN A 94 -11.57 -7.21 -6.47
CA GLN A 94 -12.84 -7.92 -6.32
C GLN A 94 -13.47 -7.80 -4.92
N LEU A 95 -12.69 -7.46 -3.90
CA LEU A 95 -13.17 -7.50 -2.52
C LEU A 95 -13.38 -6.10 -1.95
N ASN A 96 -14.52 -5.95 -1.26
CA ASN A 96 -14.82 -4.81 -0.41
C ASN A 96 -15.33 -5.33 0.94
N ILE A 97 -14.76 -4.87 2.04
CA ILE A 97 -15.07 -5.38 3.38
C ILE A 97 -16.50 -5.10 3.81
N TYR A 98 -17.07 -3.97 3.39
CA TYR A 98 -18.44 -3.60 3.75
C TYR A 98 -19.50 -4.40 3.00
N THR A 99 -19.16 -4.93 1.83
CA THR A 99 -20.06 -5.79 1.04
C THR A 99 -19.82 -7.28 1.26
N ASN A 100 -18.78 -7.64 2.04
CA ASN A 100 -18.46 -9.04 2.34
C ASN A 100 -19.63 -9.73 3.10
N PRO A 101 -20.21 -10.81 2.57
CA PRO A 101 -21.39 -11.47 3.16
C PRO A 101 -21.06 -12.28 4.44
N CYS A 102 -19.79 -12.56 4.72
CA CYS A 102 -19.36 -13.27 5.93
C CYS A 102 -19.15 -12.34 7.12
N ILE A 103 -19.05 -11.04 6.91
CA ILE A 103 -18.95 -10.05 7.98
C ILE A 103 -20.35 -9.60 8.36
N ASN A 104 -20.67 -9.70 9.66
CA ASN A 104 -22.00 -9.36 10.13
C ASN A 104 -22.28 -7.84 9.99
N PRO A 105 -23.55 -7.43 9.81
CA PRO A 105 -23.91 -6.03 9.60
C PRO A 105 -23.52 -5.12 10.79
N GLU A 106 -23.67 -5.59 12.02
CA GLU A 106 -23.35 -4.82 13.22
C GLU A 106 -21.85 -4.50 13.29
N PHE A 107 -21.01 -5.49 12.99
CA PHE A 107 -19.55 -5.30 12.91
C PHE A 107 -19.17 -4.30 11.81
N LYS A 108 -19.86 -4.32 10.67
CA LYS A 108 -19.65 -3.34 9.58
C LYS A 108 -19.96 -1.91 10.03
N GLU A 109 -21.01 -1.70 10.82
CA GLU A 109 -21.33 -0.37 11.32
C GLU A 109 -20.30 0.13 12.35
N ILE A 110 -19.79 -0.76 13.21
CA ILE A 110 -18.68 -0.42 14.12
C ILE A 110 -17.44 -0.03 13.34
N MET A 111 -17.13 -0.78 12.28
CA MET A 111 -16.00 -0.47 11.40
C MET A 111 -16.17 0.89 10.72
N LYS A 112 -17.36 1.23 10.21
CA LYS A 112 -17.62 2.54 9.59
C LYS A 112 -17.50 3.71 10.58
N ALA A 113 -17.77 3.44 11.85
CA ALA A 113 -17.60 4.44 12.92
C ALA A 113 -16.13 4.73 13.27
N GLY A 114 -15.16 4.04 12.65
CA GLY A 114 -13.73 4.27 12.90
C GLY A 114 -13.25 3.77 14.26
N VAL A 115 -13.94 2.82 14.87
CA VAL A 115 -13.60 2.27 16.18
C VAL A 115 -12.77 1.00 16.00
N PRO A 116 -11.54 0.93 16.56
CA PRO A 116 -10.75 -0.31 16.57
C PRO A 116 -11.53 -1.45 17.23
N VAL A 117 -11.58 -2.59 16.56
CA VAL A 117 -12.40 -3.71 17.00
C VAL A 117 -11.78 -5.03 16.60
N SER A 118 -12.09 -6.09 17.36
CA SER A 118 -11.71 -7.46 17.06
C SER A 118 -12.92 -8.39 17.20
N GLU A 119 -13.17 -9.21 16.19
CA GLU A 119 -14.27 -10.17 16.18
C GLU A 119 -13.86 -11.50 15.53
N GLU A 120 -14.48 -12.57 15.99
CA GLU A 120 -14.35 -13.88 15.34
C GLU A 120 -15.39 -13.99 14.22
N VAL A 121 -14.90 -14.30 13.02
CA VAL A 121 -15.71 -14.39 11.81
C VAL A 121 -15.65 -15.81 11.25
N LYS A 122 -16.83 -16.41 11.09
CA LYS A 122 -17.00 -17.64 10.33
C LYS A 122 -16.99 -17.31 8.84
N TYR A 123 -15.93 -17.72 8.15
CA TYR A 123 -15.74 -17.43 6.73
C TYR A 123 -16.13 -18.64 5.88
N ASP A 124 -17.25 -18.52 5.20
CA ASP A 124 -17.84 -19.53 4.33
C ASP A 124 -17.48 -19.24 2.88
N TYR A 125 -16.54 -20.00 2.32
CA TYR A 125 -16.06 -19.79 0.96
C TYR A 125 -17.11 -20.09 -0.12
N GLU A 126 -18.06 -21.01 0.10
CA GLU A 126 -19.15 -21.24 -0.84
C GLU A 126 -20.04 -20.00 -0.95
N LYS A 127 -20.26 -19.32 0.17
CA LYS A 127 -21.03 -18.08 0.22
C LYS A 127 -20.30 -16.94 -0.48
N ILE A 128 -18.99 -16.82 -0.26
CA ILE A 128 -18.12 -15.81 -0.89
C ILE A 128 -18.03 -16.02 -2.41
N ASN A 129 -17.83 -17.24 -2.86
CA ASN A 129 -17.70 -17.58 -4.28
C ASN A 129 -18.92 -17.24 -5.14
N LYS A 130 -20.08 -17.06 -4.51
CA LYS A 130 -21.29 -16.59 -5.20
C LYS A 130 -21.26 -15.08 -5.51
N TYR A 131 -20.46 -14.31 -4.77
CA TYR A 131 -20.51 -12.85 -4.83
C TYR A 131 -19.27 -12.21 -5.45
N TYR A 132 -18.04 -12.77 -5.23
CA TYR A 132 -16.83 -12.04 -5.54
C TYR A 132 -15.75 -12.80 -6.27
N VAL A 133 -15.31 -13.94 -5.76
CA VAL A 133 -14.04 -14.54 -6.17
C VAL A 133 -14.19 -16.03 -6.32
N ARG A 134 -13.53 -16.57 -7.31
CA ARG A 134 -13.31 -18.02 -7.36
C ARG A 134 -12.16 -18.38 -6.43
N SER A 135 -12.44 -18.47 -5.13
CA SER A 135 -11.50 -19.07 -4.19
C SER A 135 -11.29 -20.55 -4.54
N CYS A 136 -10.06 -21.03 -4.38
CA CYS A 136 -9.79 -22.46 -4.47
C CYS A 136 -10.33 -23.22 -3.24
N HIS A 137 -10.64 -22.54 -2.14
CA HIS A 137 -11.25 -23.10 -0.95
C HIS A 137 -12.77 -23.30 -1.14
N LYS A 138 -13.30 -24.33 -0.49
CA LYS A 138 -14.73 -24.68 -0.52
C LYS A 138 -15.32 -24.92 0.86
N ASP A 139 -14.49 -24.92 1.87
CA ASP A 139 -14.81 -25.22 3.25
C ASP A 139 -15.08 -23.94 4.07
N VAL A 140 -15.28 -24.13 5.35
CA VAL A 140 -15.53 -23.04 6.31
C VAL A 140 -14.28 -22.90 7.16
N HIS A 141 -13.75 -21.68 7.23
CA HIS A 141 -12.65 -21.31 8.11
C HIS A 141 -13.12 -20.32 9.18
N TYR A 142 -12.39 -20.27 10.28
CA TYR A 142 -12.65 -19.34 11.37
C TYR A 142 -11.45 -18.40 11.48
N PHE A 143 -11.73 -17.11 11.39
CA PHE A 143 -10.71 -16.08 11.51
C PHE A 143 -11.07 -15.12 12.63
N ARG A 144 -10.06 -14.64 13.32
CA ARG A 144 -10.18 -13.44 14.14
C ARG A 144 -9.78 -12.25 13.29
N PHE A 145 -10.69 -11.31 13.09
CA PHE A 145 -10.45 -10.02 12.46
C PHE A 145 -10.03 -9.03 13.52
N ILE A 146 -8.94 -8.32 13.27
CA ILE A 146 -8.48 -7.20 14.09
C ILE A 146 -8.44 -6.00 13.17
N VAL A 147 -9.23 -4.97 13.47
CA VAL A 147 -9.40 -3.77 12.63
C VAL A 147 -8.78 -2.57 13.34
N ASN A 148 -7.90 -1.89 12.64
CA ASN A 148 -7.27 -0.64 13.07
C ASN A 148 -7.37 0.40 11.96
N TYR A 149 -7.12 1.67 12.29
CA TYR A 149 -7.28 2.79 11.38
C TYR A 149 -5.99 3.59 11.26
N MET A 150 -5.73 4.05 10.05
CA MET A 150 -4.67 5.00 9.75
C MET A 150 -5.32 6.35 9.47
N TRP A 151 -4.87 7.37 10.18
CA TRP A 151 -5.45 8.72 10.14
C TRP A 151 -4.53 9.64 9.37
N ASN A 152 -5.11 10.52 8.56
CA ASN A 152 -4.37 11.59 7.91
C ASN A 152 -4.07 12.74 8.89
N ALA A 153 -3.28 13.72 8.45
CA ALA A 153 -2.93 14.89 9.27
C ALA A 153 -4.15 15.75 9.66
N GLY A 154 -5.26 15.60 8.98
CA GLY A 154 -6.54 16.29 9.26
C GLY A 154 -7.41 15.58 10.30
N GLY A 155 -7.00 14.39 10.79
CA GLY A 155 -7.77 13.59 11.74
C GLY A 155 -8.92 12.80 11.09
N GLU A 156 -8.87 12.58 9.78
CA GLU A 156 -9.83 11.74 9.06
C GLU A 156 -9.21 10.36 8.79
N VAL A 157 -10.04 9.32 8.75
CA VAL A 157 -9.59 7.98 8.38
C VAL A 157 -9.11 7.99 6.92
N GLU A 158 -7.86 7.66 6.72
CA GLU A 158 -7.26 7.53 5.39
C GLU A 158 -7.31 6.09 4.90
N ASN A 159 -6.92 5.16 5.76
CA ASN A 159 -6.93 3.72 5.46
C ASN A 159 -7.40 2.91 6.67
N ILE A 160 -7.87 1.71 6.39
CA ILE A 160 -8.29 0.70 7.36
C ILE A 160 -7.34 -0.48 7.23
N LEU A 161 -6.67 -0.84 8.32
CA LEU A 161 -5.82 -2.04 8.39
C LEU A 161 -6.63 -3.18 9.02
N ILE A 162 -6.71 -4.30 8.31
CA ILE A 162 -7.35 -5.52 8.78
C ILE A 162 -6.33 -6.63 8.87
N ILE A 163 -6.23 -7.24 10.04
CA ILE A 163 -5.39 -8.40 10.29
C ILE A 163 -6.30 -9.61 10.48
N TRP A 164 -6.02 -10.66 9.72
CA TRP A 164 -6.71 -11.94 9.75
C TRP A 164 -5.82 -12.98 10.40
N VAL A 165 -6.29 -13.49 11.51
CA VAL A 165 -5.61 -14.57 12.26
C VAL A 165 -6.47 -15.82 12.12
N GLU A 166 -5.93 -16.88 11.55
CA GLU A 166 -6.61 -18.17 11.47
C GLU A 166 -6.60 -18.85 12.84
N ASN A 167 -7.76 -19.36 13.27
CA ASN A 167 -7.94 -20.03 14.57
C ASN A 167 -7.78 -21.56 14.44
#